data_c9a49f8c45e3753f2052f972d7321082
#
_entry.id   c9a49f8c45e3753f2052f972d7321082
#
_cell.length_a   1.000
_cell.length_b   1.000
_cell.length_c   1.000
_cell.angle_alpha   90.00
_cell.angle_beta   90.00
_cell.angle_gamma   90.00
#
_symmetry.space_group_name_H-M   'P 1'
#
loop_
_entity.id
_entity.type
_entity.pdbx_description
1 polymer ?
#
loop_
_entity_poly.entity_id
_entity_poly.type
_entity_poly.pdbx_seq_one_letter_code
_entity_poly.pdbx_strand_id
1 'polypeptide(L)'
;QLCVNWRFFDYQRKEGDAMRRIVINMQNSLFCNAIADTLRRSGNELDPYTVDSPDKVVDECKWIAPYALLMEVTGYTPWLLSERMKIRDAVRELNPECKIVLIVDENAEKAIAKQIKQAKKDGLIDQFIYGSISASYLADIVDSL
;
A
#
# COMPACT_ATOMS: atom_id res chain seq x y z
N GLN A 1 -20.86 4.95 -28.32
CA GLN A 1 -20.83 6.21 -27.52
C GLN A 1 -20.24 6.02 -26.13
N LEU A 2 -20.63 4.95 -25.44
CA LEU A 2 -20.05 4.65 -24.12
C LEU A 2 -18.55 4.40 -24.19
N CYS A 3 -18.06 3.76 -25.25
CA CYS A 3 -16.61 3.51 -25.44
C CYS A 3 -15.83 4.81 -25.71
N VAL A 4 -16.42 5.79 -26.37
CA VAL A 4 -15.78 7.09 -26.66
C VAL A 4 -15.67 7.89 -25.36
N ASN A 5 -16.73 7.89 -24.53
CA ASN A 5 -16.73 8.57 -23.25
C ASN A 5 -15.71 7.96 -22.27
N TRP A 6 -15.55 6.64 -22.30
CA TRP A 6 -14.56 5.94 -21.50
C TRP A 6 -13.14 6.35 -21.88
N ARG A 7 -12.83 6.43 -23.17
CA ARG A 7 -11.53 6.85 -23.66
C ARG A 7 -11.24 8.30 -23.31
N PHE A 8 -12.25 9.16 -23.35
CA PHE A 8 -12.12 10.55 -22.96
C PHE A 8 -11.82 10.69 -21.46
N PHE A 9 -12.53 9.96 -20.60
CA PHE A 9 -12.26 9.95 -19.15
C PHE A 9 -10.88 9.41 -18.84
N ASP A 10 -10.45 8.36 -19.53
CA ASP A 10 -9.13 7.76 -19.31
C ASP A 10 -8.01 8.71 -19.77
N TYR A 11 -8.23 9.40 -20.88
CA TYR A 11 -7.31 10.41 -21.39
C TYR A 11 -7.20 11.61 -20.44
N GLN A 12 -8.32 12.12 -19.95
CA GLN A 12 -8.33 13.21 -18.98
C GLN A 12 -7.70 12.84 -17.65
N ARG A 13 -7.88 11.59 -17.22
CA ARG A 13 -7.23 11.09 -16.01
C ARG A 13 -5.70 11.08 -16.16
N LYS A 14 -5.20 10.76 -17.34
CA LYS A 14 -3.75 10.78 -17.61
C LYS A 14 -3.15 12.17 -17.68
N GLU A 15 -3.92 13.15 -18.15
CA GLU A 15 -3.44 14.53 -18.29
C GLU A 15 -3.72 15.40 -17.07
N GLY A 16 -4.89 15.23 -16.42
CA GLY A 16 -5.34 16.09 -15.34
C GLY A 16 -5.07 15.58 -13.95
N ASP A 17 -4.83 14.26 -13.78
CA ASP A 17 -4.67 13.64 -12.48
C ASP A 17 -3.47 12.69 -12.52
N ALA A 18 -2.30 13.28 -12.33
CA ALA A 18 -1.05 12.53 -12.25
C ALA A 18 -0.84 11.89 -10.88
N MET A 19 -1.77 12.05 -9.92
CA MET A 19 -1.63 11.53 -8.56
C MET A 19 -1.78 10.02 -8.53
N ARG A 20 -0.79 9.39 -7.92
CA ARG A 20 -0.80 7.95 -7.67
C ARG A 20 -1.51 7.68 -6.35
N ARG A 21 -2.51 6.83 -6.37
CA ARG A 21 -3.30 6.49 -5.19
C ARG A 21 -2.60 5.42 -4.39
N ILE A 22 -2.50 5.65 -3.08
CA ILE A 22 -1.83 4.74 -2.15
C ILE A 22 -2.86 4.33 -1.09
N VAL A 23 -3.11 3.04 -0.96
CA VAL A 23 -3.96 2.51 0.11
C VAL A 23 -3.08 2.10 1.28
N ILE A 24 -3.46 2.50 2.50
CA ILE A 24 -2.70 2.23 3.72
C ILE A 24 -3.61 1.56 4.73
N ASN A 25 -3.20 0.40 5.23
CA ASN A 25 -3.91 -0.29 6.30
C ASN A 25 -2.95 -0.68 7.41
N MET A 26 -3.11 -0.04 8.57
CA MET A 26 -2.27 -0.22 9.74
C MET A 26 -3.10 -0.32 11.00
N GLN A 27 -2.62 -1.10 11.97
CA GLN A 27 -3.26 -1.24 13.27
C GLN A 27 -3.22 0.08 14.06
N ASN A 28 -2.09 0.76 14.04
CA ASN A 28 -1.91 2.05 14.72
C ASN A 28 -2.45 3.19 13.83
N SER A 29 -3.63 3.69 14.16
CA SER A 29 -4.29 4.74 13.39
C SER A 29 -3.53 6.07 13.40
N LEU A 30 -2.90 6.41 14.51
CA LEU A 30 -2.08 7.63 14.61
C LEU A 30 -0.89 7.59 13.66
N PHE A 31 -0.17 6.47 13.63
CA PHE A 31 0.96 6.28 12.74
C PHE A 31 0.50 6.23 11.28
N CYS A 32 -0.61 5.57 11.03
CA CYS A 32 -1.22 5.51 9.70
C CYS A 32 -1.54 6.91 9.16
N ASN A 33 -2.16 7.75 9.99
CA ASN A 33 -2.50 9.13 9.61
C ASN A 33 -1.26 9.99 9.41
N ALA A 34 -0.22 9.79 10.21
CA ALA A 34 1.05 10.49 10.05
C ALA A 34 1.72 10.15 8.72
N ILE A 35 1.69 8.87 8.34
CA ILE A 35 2.19 8.42 7.04
C ILE A 35 1.38 9.06 5.91
N ALA A 36 0.06 9.01 5.99
CA ALA A 36 -0.81 9.60 4.98
C ALA A 36 -0.53 11.09 4.79
N ASP A 37 -0.41 11.84 5.89
CA ASP A 37 -0.09 13.26 5.83
C ASP A 37 1.27 13.52 5.17
N THR A 38 2.27 12.72 5.52
CA THR A 38 3.60 12.83 4.95
C THR A 38 3.59 12.56 3.44
N LEU A 39 2.90 11.52 3.02
CA LEU A 39 2.77 11.21 1.59
C LEU A 39 2.08 12.35 0.85
N ARG A 40 1.04 12.91 1.43
CA ARG A 40 0.28 14.02 0.83
C ARG A 40 1.13 15.28 0.66
N ARG A 41 2.03 15.54 1.61
CA ARG A 41 2.89 16.74 1.63
C ARG A 41 4.23 16.54 0.93
N SER A 42 4.54 15.34 0.48
CA SER A 42 5.87 15.01 -0.06
C SER A 42 6.21 15.73 -1.38
N GLY A 43 5.22 16.26 -2.08
CA GLY A 43 5.41 16.86 -3.39
C GLY A 43 5.56 15.85 -4.52
N ASN A 44 5.40 14.55 -4.22
CA ASN A 44 5.59 13.48 -5.21
C ASN A 44 4.28 13.04 -5.88
N GLU A 45 3.24 13.84 -5.72
CA GLU A 45 1.91 13.58 -6.30
C GLU A 45 1.34 12.22 -5.85
N LEU A 46 1.39 11.98 -4.54
CA LEU A 46 0.84 10.78 -3.91
C LEU A 46 -0.48 11.12 -3.22
N ASP A 47 -1.50 10.29 -3.45
CA ASP A 47 -2.84 10.47 -2.91
C ASP A 47 -3.18 9.30 -1.97
N PRO A 48 -2.95 9.44 -0.65
CA PRO A 48 -3.16 8.35 0.30
C PRO A 48 -4.61 8.20 0.72
N TYR A 49 -5.03 6.96 0.87
CA TYR A 49 -6.33 6.54 1.39
C TYR A 49 -6.10 5.57 2.53
N THR A 50 -6.59 5.90 3.72
CA THR A 50 -6.45 5.03 4.89
C THR A 50 -7.66 4.11 5.03
N VAL A 51 -7.39 2.83 5.32
CA VAL A 51 -8.40 1.82 5.59
C VAL A 51 -8.17 1.30 7.00
N ASP A 52 -9.21 1.30 7.83
CA ASP A 52 -9.08 1.02 9.26
C ASP A 52 -9.11 -0.46 9.62
N SER A 53 -9.60 -1.32 8.73
CA SER A 53 -9.78 -2.74 9.01
C SER A 53 -9.27 -3.60 7.85
N PRO A 54 -8.51 -4.68 8.13
CA PRO A 54 -7.98 -5.56 7.08
C PRO A 54 -9.03 -6.18 6.17
N ASP A 55 -10.20 -6.49 6.70
CA ASP A 55 -11.30 -7.11 5.93
C ASP A 55 -11.92 -6.17 4.89
N LYS A 56 -11.65 -4.87 4.98
CA LYS A 56 -12.14 -3.87 4.03
C LYS A 56 -11.14 -3.56 2.90
N VAL A 57 -9.91 -4.02 3.02
CA VAL A 57 -8.83 -3.61 2.10
C VAL A 57 -9.12 -4.02 0.66
N VAL A 58 -9.54 -5.26 0.43
CA VAL A 58 -9.79 -5.76 -0.93
C VAL A 58 -10.90 -4.96 -1.60
N ASP A 59 -12.01 -4.71 -0.89
CA ASP A 59 -13.14 -3.96 -1.43
C ASP A 59 -12.75 -2.51 -1.74
N GLU A 60 -11.99 -1.86 -0.85
CA GLU A 60 -11.52 -0.50 -1.10
C GLU A 60 -10.59 -0.46 -2.31
N CYS A 61 -9.73 -1.45 -2.48
CA CYS A 61 -8.83 -1.53 -3.64
C CYS A 61 -9.57 -1.70 -4.97
N LYS A 62 -10.75 -2.32 -4.95
CA LYS A 62 -11.60 -2.40 -6.16
C LYS A 62 -11.99 -1.02 -6.67
N TRP A 63 -12.36 -0.12 -5.76
CA TRP A 63 -12.82 1.21 -6.11
C TRP A 63 -11.68 2.17 -6.38
N ILE A 64 -10.62 2.09 -5.58
CA ILE A 64 -9.51 3.03 -5.64
C ILE A 64 -8.53 2.67 -6.76
N ALA A 65 -8.35 1.39 -7.06
CA ALA A 65 -7.36 0.88 -8.01
C ALA A 65 -5.98 1.49 -7.72
N PRO A 66 -5.39 1.20 -6.54
CA PRO A 66 -4.20 1.91 -6.09
C PRO A 66 -2.95 1.54 -6.88
N TYR A 67 -2.02 2.49 -6.98
CA TYR A 67 -0.67 2.27 -7.45
C TYR A 67 0.11 1.37 -6.47
N ALA A 68 -0.10 1.56 -5.17
CA ALA A 68 0.55 0.78 -4.13
C ALA A 68 -0.38 0.53 -2.95
N LEU A 69 -0.19 -0.60 -2.30
CA LEU A 69 -0.88 -1.00 -1.08
C LEU A 69 0.15 -1.22 0.02
N LEU A 70 0.05 -0.41 1.08
CA LEU A 70 0.91 -0.48 2.26
C LEU A 70 0.15 -1.16 3.39
N MET A 71 0.68 -2.26 3.93
CA MET A 71 0.03 -3.03 4.97
C MET A 71 1.00 -3.33 6.11
N GLU A 72 0.58 -3.00 7.33
CA GLU A 72 1.31 -3.40 8.53
C GLU A 72 1.15 -4.89 8.81
N VAL A 73 2.22 -5.53 9.26
CA VAL A 73 2.23 -6.93 9.68
C VAL A 73 2.60 -7.00 11.15
N THR A 74 1.82 -7.73 11.92
CA THR A 74 2.09 -8.01 13.34
C THR A 74 1.98 -9.50 13.62
N GLY A 75 2.30 -9.92 14.84
CA GLY A 75 2.13 -11.29 15.31
C GLY A 75 0.71 -11.64 15.74
N TYR A 76 -0.28 -10.77 15.47
CA TYR A 76 -1.65 -10.93 15.96
C TYR A 76 -2.66 -10.86 14.84
N THR A 77 -3.68 -11.73 14.91
CA THR A 77 -4.82 -11.70 14.00
C THR A 77 -5.59 -10.38 14.16
N PRO A 78 -6.06 -9.73 13.10
CA PRO A 78 -6.03 -10.14 11.69
C PRO A 78 -4.84 -9.59 10.89
N TRP A 79 -3.75 -9.18 11.55
CA TRP A 79 -2.60 -8.49 10.97
C TRP A 79 -1.45 -9.44 10.60
N LEU A 80 -1.67 -10.76 10.66
CA LEU A 80 -0.67 -11.76 10.39
C LEU A 80 -0.16 -11.73 8.94
N LEU A 81 1.08 -12.10 8.73
CA LEU A 81 1.67 -12.20 7.39
C LEU A 81 0.82 -13.09 6.47
N SER A 82 0.33 -14.24 6.95
CA SER A 82 -0.52 -15.13 6.16
C SER A 82 -1.81 -14.44 5.69
N GLU A 83 -2.42 -13.62 6.55
CA GLU A 83 -3.61 -12.86 6.19
C GLU A 83 -3.29 -11.78 5.14
N ARG A 84 -2.14 -11.12 5.29
CA ARG A 84 -1.68 -10.12 4.32
C ARG A 84 -1.40 -10.72 2.94
N MET A 85 -0.87 -11.94 2.91
CA MET A 85 -0.62 -12.63 1.65
C MET A 85 -1.91 -13.00 0.92
N LYS A 86 -2.97 -13.34 1.65
CA LYS A 86 -4.31 -13.54 1.06
C LYS A 86 -4.85 -12.25 0.45
N ILE A 87 -4.69 -11.12 1.15
CA ILE A 87 -5.09 -9.80 0.63
C ILE A 87 -4.29 -9.48 -0.63
N ARG A 88 -2.98 -9.69 -0.60
CA ARG A 88 -2.10 -9.51 -1.76
C ARG A 88 -2.62 -10.27 -2.98
N ASP A 89 -2.92 -11.55 -2.80
CA ASP A 89 -3.38 -12.40 -3.91
C ASP A 89 -4.68 -11.87 -4.50
N ALA A 90 -5.64 -11.49 -3.66
CA ALA A 90 -6.91 -10.93 -4.09
C ALA A 90 -6.74 -9.59 -4.81
N VAL A 91 -5.90 -8.70 -4.28
CA VAL A 91 -5.66 -7.38 -4.87
C VAL A 91 -4.94 -7.51 -6.21
N ARG A 92 -3.94 -8.37 -6.33
CA ARG A 92 -3.21 -8.58 -7.59
C ARG A 92 -4.05 -9.26 -8.66
N GLU A 93 -5.04 -10.03 -8.27
CA GLU A 93 -6.01 -10.58 -9.23
C GLU A 93 -6.85 -9.47 -9.85
N LEU A 94 -7.22 -8.46 -9.06
CA LEU A 94 -7.97 -7.29 -9.53
C LEU A 94 -7.09 -6.27 -10.27
N ASN A 95 -5.86 -6.09 -9.79
CA ASN A 95 -4.93 -5.09 -10.30
C ASN A 95 -3.50 -5.65 -10.24
N PRO A 96 -3.03 -6.33 -11.30
CA PRO A 96 -1.71 -6.94 -11.32
C PRO A 96 -0.55 -5.96 -11.15
N GLU A 97 -0.76 -4.68 -11.46
CA GLU A 97 0.27 -3.65 -11.38
C GLU A 97 0.40 -3.03 -9.98
N CYS A 98 -0.51 -3.36 -9.06
CA CYS A 98 -0.47 -2.81 -7.71
C CYS A 98 0.80 -3.26 -6.98
N LYS A 99 1.58 -2.30 -6.49
CA LYS A 99 2.77 -2.58 -5.69
C LYS A 99 2.38 -2.95 -4.27
N ILE A 100 2.96 -4.01 -3.75
CA ILE A 100 2.67 -4.50 -2.40
C ILE A 100 3.85 -4.18 -1.50
N VAL A 101 3.58 -3.41 -0.45
CA VAL A 101 4.58 -2.97 0.53
C VAL A 101 4.12 -3.40 1.92
N LEU A 102 5.00 -4.10 2.65
CA LEU A 102 4.71 -4.51 4.02
C LEU A 102 5.52 -3.66 5.00
N ILE A 103 4.88 -3.30 6.10
CA ILE A 103 5.48 -2.50 7.16
C ILE A 103 5.51 -3.37 8.42
N VAL A 104 6.67 -3.45 9.08
CA VAL A 104 6.86 -4.27 10.26
C VAL A 104 7.71 -3.55 11.29
N ASP A 105 7.38 -3.72 12.58
CA ASP A 105 8.24 -3.28 13.67
C ASP A 105 9.33 -4.34 13.89
N GLU A 106 10.52 -4.07 13.38
CA GLU A 106 11.65 -5.00 13.40
C GLU A 106 12.16 -5.27 14.80
N ASN A 107 11.87 -4.40 15.76
CA ASN A 107 12.29 -4.58 17.15
C ASN A 107 11.34 -5.49 17.93
N ALA A 108 10.03 -5.33 17.70
CA ALA A 108 9.00 -6.14 18.35
C ALA A 108 8.80 -7.50 17.67
N GLU A 109 9.00 -7.57 16.34
CA GLU A 109 8.63 -8.71 15.52
C GLU A 109 9.80 -9.22 14.66
N LYS A 110 10.89 -9.61 15.31
CA LYS A 110 12.14 -10.00 14.63
C LYS A 110 11.97 -11.18 13.67
N ALA A 111 11.22 -12.21 14.10
CA ALA A 111 10.99 -13.40 13.27
C ALA A 111 10.15 -13.07 12.03
N ILE A 112 9.13 -12.24 12.22
CA ILE A 112 8.27 -11.78 11.12
C ILE A 112 9.06 -10.93 10.13
N ALA A 113 9.92 -10.04 10.63
CA ALA A 113 10.78 -9.21 9.79
C ALA A 113 11.66 -10.07 8.87
N LYS A 114 12.21 -11.17 9.36
CA LYS A 114 12.97 -12.12 8.54
C LYS A 114 12.12 -12.77 7.45
N GLN A 115 10.90 -13.18 7.80
CA GLN A 115 9.97 -13.78 6.84
C GLN A 115 9.58 -12.80 5.74
N ILE A 116 9.36 -11.55 6.09
CA ILE A 116 9.03 -10.48 5.14
C ILE A 116 10.21 -10.21 4.20
N LYS A 117 11.41 -10.14 4.74
CA LYS A 117 12.63 -9.98 3.94
C LYS A 117 12.76 -11.12 2.92
N GLN A 118 12.48 -12.34 3.34
CA GLN A 118 12.50 -13.49 2.45
C GLN A 118 11.41 -13.39 1.38
N ALA A 119 10.20 -12.94 1.75
CA ALA A 119 9.10 -12.74 0.81
C ALA A 119 9.48 -11.76 -0.31
N LYS A 120 10.22 -10.69 0.02
CA LYS A 120 10.72 -9.77 -0.99
C LYS A 120 11.72 -10.44 -1.92
N LYS A 121 12.67 -11.21 -1.38
CA LYS A 121 13.65 -11.95 -2.18
C LYS A 121 12.98 -12.93 -3.13
N ASP A 122 11.88 -13.55 -2.70
CA ASP A 122 11.12 -14.51 -3.48
C ASP A 122 10.17 -13.84 -4.50
N GLY A 123 10.13 -12.51 -4.54
CA GLY A 123 9.30 -11.78 -5.48
C GLY A 123 7.81 -11.74 -5.10
N LEU A 124 7.46 -12.11 -3.88
CA LEU A 124 6.07 -12.13 -3.42
C LEU A 124 5.55 -10.74 -3.08
N ILE A 125 6.43 -9.84 -2.70
CA ILE A 125 6.11 -8.43 -2.43
C ILE A 125 7.15 -7.54 -3.11
N ASP A 126 6.81 -6.26 -3.30
CA ASP A 126 7.68 -5.32 -4.01
C ASP A 126 8.67 -4.63 -3.09
N GLN A 127 8.27 -4.35 -1.84
CA GLN A 127 9.13 -3.69 -0.88
C GLN A 127 8.66 -3.98 0.55
N PHE A 128 9.54 -3.80 1.51
CA PHE A 128 9.18 -3.79 2.93
C PHE A 128 9.83 -2.59 3.62
N ILE A 129 9.22 -2.15 4.71
CA ILE A 129 9.64 -0.96 5.45
C ILE A 129 9.64 -1.31 6.93
N TYR A 130 10.72 -0.94 7.62
CA TYR A 130 10.77 -1.03 9.07
C TYR A 130 10.06 0.16 9.71
N GLY A 131 9.26 -0.09 10.74
CA GLY A 131 8.46 0.93 11.39
C GLY A 131 9.27 2.05 12.07
N SER A 132 10.57 1.82 12.30
CA SER A 132 11.47 2.81 12.90
C SER A 132 11.95 3.89 11.93
N ILE A 133 11.71 3.73 10.62
CA ILE A 133 12.18 4.71 9.65
C ILE A 133 11.34 6.00 9.68
N SER A 134 11.95 7.11 9.25
CA SER A 134 11.25 8.38 9.20
C SER A 134 10.16 8.40 8.13
N ALA A 135 9.12 9.18 8.37
CA ALA A 135 8.02 9.30 7.42
C ALA A 135 8.45 9.89 6.07
N SER A 136 9.42 10.82 6.06
CA SER A 136 9.96 11.38 4.83
C SER A 136 10.71 10.34 4.00
N TYR A 137 11.47 9.46 4.65
CA TYR A 137 12.15 8.35 3.95
C TYR A 137 11.15 7.34 3.39
N LEU A 138 10.07 7.08 4.13
CA LEU A 138 8.98 6.24 3.64
C LEU A 138 8.37 6.82 2.35
N ALA A 139 8.13 8.12 2.32
CA ALA A 139 7.59 8.78 1.13
C ALA A 139 8.52 8.62 -0.08
N ASP A 140 9.83 8.71 0.12
CA ASP A 140 10.81 8.49 -0.96
C ASP A 140 10.78 7.06 -1.46
N ILE A 141 10.65 6.07 -0.57
CA ILE A 141 10.53 4.65 -0.96
C ILE A 141 9.27 4.44 -1.81
N VAL A 142 8.13 4.98 -1.36
CA VAL A 142 6.86 4.84 -2.09
C VAL A 142 6.94 5.49 -3.47
N ASP A 143 7.57 6.65 -3.55
CA ASP A 143 7.74 7.34 -4.83
C ASP A 143 8.58 6.53 -5.82
N SER A 144 9.55 5.77 -5.31
CA SER A 144 10.48 4.99 -6.14
C SER A 144 9.97 3.60 -6.57
N LEU A 145 8.79 3.21 -6.12
CA LEU A 145 8.22 1.87 -6.40
C LEU A 145 8.01 1.59 -7.90
#